data_99839fd58efbea1a07a1315e163f790c
#
_entry.id   99839fd58efbea1a07a1315e163f790c
#
_cell.length_a   1.000
_cell.length_b   1.000
_cell.length_c   1.000
_cell.angle_alpha   90.00
_cell.angle_beta   90.00
_cell.angle_gamma   90.00
#
_symmetry.space_group_name_H-M   'P 1'
#
loop_
_entity.id
_entity.type
_entity.pdbx_description
1 polymer ?
#
loop_
_entity_poly.entity_id
_entity_poly.type
_entity_poly.pdbx_seq_one_letter_code
_entity_poly.pdbx_strand_id
1 'polypeptide(L)'
;MLELIHYLEQIDTAIMLFFNGMHCELFDYFMVLVSNRFTWVPFYAAFIFVMIKNFHWKVTVATILAVALLVLLCDQTASGLLKPLVGRLRPSNLDNSISCMVHVVDGYRGGRYGFPSSHSANSWGVAIFAMYLVRNRKLSIFLALWATLVTYSRAYLGVHYPGDLLVGVLIGFVMASIVFYAYNRWARSYTQEFLDGKKNIQYNYLPISVGLISIATMFVTSLIMLFTS
;
A
#
# COMPACT_ATOMS: atom_id res chain seq x y z
N MET A 1 32.07 -3.21 5.59
CA MET A 1 30.78 -3.51 4.91
C MET A 1 29.85 -4.35 5.81
N LEU A 2 30.29 -5.50 6.35
CA LEU A 2 29.46 -6.35 7.24
C LEU A 2 29.04 -5.61 8.53
N GLU A 3 29.92 -4.83 9.15
CA GLU A 3 29.59 -4.04 10.36
C GLU A 3 28.48 -3.00 10.08
N LEU A 4 28.54 -2.34 8.92
CA LEU A 4 27.49 -1.40 8.53
C LEU A 4 26.14 -2.07 8.32
N ILE A 5 26.13 -3.25 7.68
CA ILE A 5 24.88 -4.03 7.48
C ILE A 5 24.31 -4.43 8.84
N HIS A 6 25.13 -4.95 9.73
CA HIS A 6 24.71 -5.34 11.08
C HIS A 6 24.16 -4.14 11.88
N TYR A 7 24.81 -2.98 11.80
CA TYR A 7 24.33 -1.75 12.43
C TYR A 7 22.97 -1.29 11.87
N LEU A 8 22.78 -1.35 10.54
CA LEU A 8 21.50 -1.03 9.92
C LEU A 8 20.40 -2.02 10.33
N GLU A 9 20.71 -3.31 10.47
CA GLU A 9 19.77 -4.31 10.95
C GLU A 9 19.34 -4.07 12.41
N GLN A 10 20.26 -3.64 13.26
CA GLN A 10 19.96 -3.28 14.65
C GLN A 10 19.01 -2.08 14.72
N ILE A 11 19.27 -1.02 13.94
CA ILE A 11 18.38 0.15 13.85
C ILE A 11 17.00 -0.27 13.33
N ASP A 12 16.96 -1.04 12.26
CA ASP A 12 15.73 -1.52 11.63
C ASP A 12 14.89 -2.35 12.62
N THR A 13 15.55 -3.19 13.41
CA THR A 13 14.93 -3.97 14.47
C THR A 13 14.40 -3.09 15.61
N ALA A 14 15.20 -2.13 16.08
CA ALA A 14 14.80 -1.24 17.16
C ALA A 14 13.57 -0.38 16.78
N ILE A 15 13.56 0.18 15.56
CA ILE A 15 12.42 0.95 15.05
C ILE A 15 11.18 0.05 14.90
N MET A 16 11.33 -1.17 14.40
CA MET A 16 10.23 -2.12 14.26
C MET A 16 9.63 -2.45 15.63
N LEU A 17 10.43 -2.82 16.62
CA LEU A 17 9.97 -3.14 17.97
C LEU A 17 9.32 -1.94 18.66
N PHE A 18 9.82 -0.73 18.42
CA PHE A 18 9.19 0.48 18.94
C PHE A 18 7.76 0.65 18.43
N PHE A 19 7.54 0.58 17.11
CA PHE A 19 6.20 0.74 16.53
C PHE A 19 5.28 -0.45 16.84
N ASN A 20 5.79 -1.67 16.81
CA ASN A 20 5.03 -2.87 17.14
C ASN A 20 4.68 -2.92 18.64
N GLY A 21 5.55 -2.40 19.52
CA GLY A 21 5.28 -2.31 20.96
C GLY A 21 4.20 -1.30 21.35
N MET A 22 3.83 -0.36 20.46
CA MET A 22 2.74 0.60 20.67
C MET A 22 1.37 0.01 20.31
N HIS A 23 1.12 -1.23 20.74
CA HIS A 23 -0.11 -1.95 20.42
C HIS A 23 -1.20 -1.80 21.48
N CYS A 24 -2.45 -1.93 21.07
CA CYS A 24 -3.61 -2.16 21.94
C CYS A 24 -4.69 -2.88 21.14
N GLU A 25 -5.59 -3.57 21.84
CA GLU A 25 -6.58 -4.46 21.25
C GLU A 25 -7.46 -3.78 20.19
N LEU A 26 -7.90 -2.53 20.43
CA LEU A 26 -8.65 -1.76 19.45
C LEU A 26 -7.87 -1.58 18.14
N PHE A 27 -6.58 -1.19 18.25
CA PHE A 27 -5.75 -1.00 17.07
C PHE A 27 -5.32 -2.32 16.43
N ASP A 28 -5.29 -3.42 17.17
CA ASP A 28 -5.07 -4.76 16.62
C ASP A 28 -6.14 -5.10 15.58
N TYR A 29 -7.42 -4.99 15.94
CA TYR A 29 -8.53 -5.18 15.02
C TYR A 29 -8.49 -4.18 13.85
N PHE A 30 -8.24 -2.91 14.15
CA PHE A 30 -8.20 -1.86 13.13
C PHE A 30 -7.08 -2.09 12.10
N MET A 31 -5.87 -2.42 12.53
CA MET A 31 -4.73 -2.60 11.62
C MET A 31 -4.83 -3.89 10.80
N VAL A 32 -5.50 -4.93 11.33
CA VAL A 32 -5.87 -6.12 10.53
C VAL A 32 -6.80 -5.73 9.38
N LEU A 33 -7.85 -4.94 9.67
CA LEU A 33 -8.78 -4.45 8.64
C LEU A 33 -8.08 -3.54 7.62
N VAL A 34 -7.24 -2.60 8.07
CA VAL A 34 -6.45 -1.71 7.20
C VAL A 34 -5.53 -2.52 6.28
N SER A 35 -4.90 -3.56 6.79
CA SER A 35 -3.99 -4.42 6.04
C SER A 35 -4.69 -5.32 5.03
N ASN A 36 -5.99 -5.56 5.20
CA ASN A 36 -6.76 -6.43 4.32
C ASN A 36 -7.13 -5.68 3.02
N ARG A 37 -6.73 -6.23 1.88
CA ARG A 37 -7.02 -5.65 0.55
C ARG A 37 -8.50 -5.56 0.21
N PHE A 38 -9.34 -6.43 0.76
CA PHE A 38 -10.76 -6.47 0.45
C PHE A 38 -11.55 -5.34 1.13
N THR A 39 -11.08 -4.80 2.24
CA THR A 39 -11.71 -3.65 2.91
C THR A 39 -11.66 -2.37 2.07
N TRP A 40 -10.73 -2.30 1.11
CA TRP A 40 -10.55 -1.16 0.21
C TRP A 40 -11.32 -1.27 -1.11
N VAL A 41 -12.10 -2.36 -1.32
CA VAL A 41 -12.90 -2.54 -2.56
C VAL A 41 -13.83 -1.36 -2.84
N PRO A 42 -14.59 -0.78 -1.87
CA PRO A 42 -15.41 0.40 -2.12
C PRO A 42 -14.60 1.60 -2.61
N PHE A 43 -13.41 1.81 -2.04
CA PHE A 43 -12.51 2.87 -2.45
C PHE A 43 -12.01 2.71 -3.90
N TYR A 44 -11.61 1.49 -4.29
CA TYR A 44 -11.22 1.21 -5.68
C TYR A 44 -12.40 1.36 -6.65
N ALA A 45 -13.60 0.94 -6.25
CA ALA A 45 -14.81 1.12 -7.04
C ALA A 45 -15.13 2.61 -7.27
N ALA A 46 -14.91 3.47 -6.27
CA ALA A 46 -15.07 4.93 -6.42
C ALA A 46 -14.10 5.51 -7.46
N PHE A 47 -12.85 5.03 -7.52
CA PHE A 47 -11.91 5.42 -8.57
C PHE A 47 -12.38 5.00 -9.96
N ILE A 48 -12.82 3.76 -10.12
CA ILE A 48 -13.34 3.24 -11.40
C ILE A 48 -14.56 4.06 -11.83
N PHE A 49 -15.46 4.39 -10.90
CA PHE A 49 -16.61 5.23 -11.19
C PHE A 49 -16.20 6.62 -11.71
N VAL A 50 -15.23 7.28 -11.07
CA VAL A 50 -14.69 8.56 -11.52
C VAL A 50 -14.09 8.43 -12.92
N MET A 51 -13.37 7.35 -13.22
CA MET A 51 -12.82 7.11 -14.55
C MET A 51 -13.92 6.96 -15.60
N ILE A 52 -14.97 6.18 -15.33
CA ILE A 52 -16.12 5.97 -16.23
C ILE A 52 -16.83 7.29 -16.53
N LYS A 53 -16.97 8.19 -15.55
CA LYS A 53 -17.70 9.45 -15.69
C LYS A 53 -16.93 10.54 -16.43
N ASN A 54 -15.59 10.46 -16.44
CA ASN A 54 -14.75 11.55 -16.95
C ASN A 54 -14.00 11.21 -18.23
N PHE A 55 -13.73 9.93 -18.48
CA PHE A 55 -12.87 9.50 -19.58
C PHE A 55 -13.64 8.61 -20.58
N HIS A 56 -13.12 8.56 -21.79
CA HIS A 56 -13.61 7.61 -22.78
C HIS A 56 -13.41 6.17 -22.28
N TRP A 57 -14.35 5.25 -22.59
CA TRP A 57 -14.30 3.87 -22.08
C TRP A 57 -12.97 3.14 -22.36
N LYS A 58 -12.31 3.42 -23.51
CA LYS A 58 -10.98 2.86 -23.82
C LYS A 58 -9.92 3.27 -22.82
N VAL A 59 -9.95 4.53 -22.35
CA VAL A 59 -9.05 5.05 -21.32
C VAL A 59 -9.32 4.37 -19.99
N THR A 60 -10.59 4.19 -19.61
CA THR A 60 -10.97 3.49 -18.37
C THR A 60 -10.46 2.05 -18.37
N VAL A 61 -10.71 1.30 -19.45
CA VAL A 61 -10.23 -0.08 -19.57
C VAL A 61 -8.70 -0.15 -19.56
N ALA A 62 -8.03 0.73 -20.30
CA ALA A 62 -6.56 0.79 -20.32
C ALA A 62 -5.99 1.14 -18.94
N THR A 63 -6.65 2.03 -18.17
CA THR A 63 -6.24 2.36 -16.80
C THR A 63 -6.36 1.14 -15.89
N ILE A 64 -7.46 0.38 -15.97
CA ILE A 64 -7.64 -0.84 -15.19
C ILE A 64 -6.54 -1.87 -15.53
N LEU A 65 -6.28 -2.07 -16.82
CA LEU A 65 -5.21 -2.98 -17.28
C LEU A 65 -3.82 -2.51 -16.86
N ALA A 66 -3.55 -1.21 -16.93
CA ALA A 66 -2.28 -0.63 -16.48
C ALA A 66 -2.07 -0.81 -14.96
N VAL A 67 -3.11 -0.59 -14.16
CA VAL A 67 -3.06 -0.82 -12.70
C VAL A 67 -2.89 -2.31 -12.39
N ALA A 68 -3.58 -3.21 -13.10
CA ALA A 68 -3.41 -4.65 -12.93
C ALA A 68 -1.97 -5.09 -13.27
N LEU A 69 -1.41 -4.59 -14.39
CA LEU A 69 -0.02 -4.82 -14.76
C LEU A 69 0.96 -4.27 -13.71
N LEU A 70 0.71 -3.05 -13.22
CA LEU A 70 1.52 -2.43 -12.17
C LEU A 70 1.58 -3.30 -10.92
N VAL A 71 0.43 -3.75 -10.41
CA VAL A 71 0.35 -4.61 -9.22
C VAL A 71 1.06 -5.93 -9.48
N LEU A 72 0.88 -6.53 -10.66
CA LEU A 72 1.60 -7.74 -11.05
C LEU A 72 3.13 -7.53 -11.03
N LEU A 73 3.63 -6.44 -11.63
CA LEU A 73 5.06 -6.13 -11.66
C LEU A 73 5.63 -5.86 -10.26
N CYS A 74 4.90 -5.11 -9.42
CA CYS A 74 5.29 -4.88 -8.03
C CYS A 74 5.37 -6.20 -7.25
N ASP A 75 4.35 -7.06 -7.38
CA ASP A 75 4.31 -8.34 -6.65
C ASP A 75 5.36 -9.33 -7.17
N GLN A 76 5.55 -9.46 -8.48
CA GLN A 76 6.58 -10.32 -9.06
C GLN A 76 7.99 -9.85 -8.69
N THR A 77 8.24 -8.54 -8.69
CA THR A 77 9.54 -8.00 -8.27
C THR A 77 9.77 -8.23 -6.78
N ALA A 78 8.78 -7.94 -5.94
CA ALA A 78 8.92 -8.08 -4.50
C ALA A 78 8.88 -9.55 -4.06
N SER A 79 7.79 -10.28 -4.41
CA SER A 79 7.54 -11.63 -3.89
C SER A 79 8.16 -12.72 -4.75
N GLY A 80 8.14 -12.57 -6.08
CA GLY A 80 8.67 -13.58 -7.00
C GLY A 80 10.19 -13.58 -7.09
N LEU A 81 10.81 -12.39 -7.08
CA LEU A 81 12.26 -12.26 -7.30
C LEU A 81 13.03 -11.97 -6.01
N LEU A 82 12.74 -10.85 -5.35
CA LEU A 82 13.62 -10.35 -4.27
C LEU A 82 13.46 -11.12 -2.95
N LYS A 83 12.26 -11.56 -2.58
CA LYS A 83 12.08 -12.34 -1.32
C LYS A 83 12.89 -13.63 -1.30
N PRO A 84 12.85 -14.51 -2.31
CA PRO A 84 13.66 -15.71 -2.30
C PRO A 84 15.15 -15.40 -2.44
N LEU A 85 15.53 -14.34 -3.17
CA LEU A 85 16.93 -13.97 -3.38
C LEU A 85 17.60 -13.46 -2.10
N VAL A 86 16.91 -12.60 -1.33
CA VAL A 86 17.44 -12.01 -0.09
C VAL A 86 17.25 -12.94 1.10
N GLY A 87 16.14 -13.69 1.17
CA GLY A 87 15.89 -14.67 2.22
C GLY A 87 15.74 -14.11 3.64
N ARG A 88 15.52 -12.77 3.80
CA ARG A 88 15.36 -12.13 5.12
C ARG A 88 14.09 -12.63 5.79
N LEU A 89 14.20 -13.24 6.96
CA LEU A 89 13.06 -13.68 7.76
C LEU A 89 12.23 -12.48 8.24
N ARG A 90 10.91 -12.67 8.33
CA ARG A 90 10.04 -11.67 8.96
C ARG A 90 10.32 -11.54 10.45
N PRO A 91 10.09 -10.36 11.08
CA PRO A 91 10.19 -10.20 12.53
C PRO A 91 9.39 -11.25 13.32
N SER A 92 8.15 -11.49 12.88
CA SER A 92 7.20 -12.43 13.50
C SER A 92 7.46 -13.91 13.16
N ASN A 93 8.40 -14.25 12.26
CA ASN A 93 8.69 -15.65 11.91
C ASN A 93 9.34 -16.37 13.09
N LEU A 94 8.89 -17.59 13.41
CA LEU A 94 9.36 -18.36 14.56
C LEU A 94 10.86 -18.70 14.51
N ASP A 95 11.42 -18.79 13.30
CA ASP A 95 12.87 -19.03 13.10
C ASP A 95 13.71 -17.74 13.31
N ASN A 96 13.05 -16.58 13.51
CA ASN A 96 13.74 -15.31 13.76
C ASN A 96 14.01 -15.14 15.25
N SER A 97 15.24 -14.81 15.63
CA SER A 97 15.69 -14.68 17.03
C SER A 97 14.89 -13.65 17.85
N ILE A 98 14.30 -12.64 17.17
CA ILE A 98 13.49 -11.60 17.85
C ILE A 98 12.01 -11.93 17.93
N SER A 99 11.57 -13.07 17.39
CA SER A 99 10.13 -13.40 17.26
C SER A 99 9.37 -13.43 18.59
N CYS A 100 10.05 -13.76 19.68
CA CYS A 100 9.47 -13.76 21.03
C CYS A 100 9.20 -12.34 21.58
N MET A 101 9.82 -11.31 21.00
CA MET A 101 9.63 -9.91 21.38
C MET A 101 8.57 -9.21 20.53
N VAL A 102 8.08 -9.86 19.46
CA VAL A 102 7.17 -9.27 18.48
C VAL A 102 5.72 -9.57 18.87
N HIS A 103 4.93 -8.52 19.07
CA HIS A 103 3.49 -8.64 19.18
C HIS A 103 2.87 -9.10 17.86
N VAL A 104 2.06 -10.14 17.89
CA VAL A 104 1.32 -10.68 16.73
C VAL A 104 -0.17 -10.75 17.06
N VAL A 105 -1.01 -10.30 16.13
CA VAL A 105 -2.45 -10.30 16.29
C VAL A 105 -3.01 -11.65 15.79
N ASP A 106 -3.80 -12.33 16.59
CA ASP A 106 -4.45 -13.62 16.29
C ASP A 106 -3.46 -14.67 15.72
N GLY A 107 -2.21 -14.62 16.16
CA GLY A 107 -1.16 -15.53 15.67
C GLY A 107 -0.73 -15.30 14.22
N TYR A 108 -1.16 -14.20 13.58
CA TYR A 108 -0.81 -13.90 12.20
C TYR A 108 0.66 -13.51 12.04
N ARG A 109 1.44 -14.35 11.39
CA ARG A 109 2.87 -14.16 11.20
C ARG A 109 3.28 -13.90 9.74
N GLY A 110 2.32 -14.01 8.80
CA GLY A 110 2.59 -13.89 7.37
C GLY A 110 3.42 -15.07 6.83
N GLY A 111 4.03 -14.89 5.65
CA GLY A 111 4.92 -15.90 5.06
C GLY A 111 6.33 -15.83 5.64
N ARG A 112 7.24 -16.74 5.20
CA ARG A 112 8.59 -16.89 5.75
C ARG A 112 9.45 -15.63 5.58
N TYR A 113 9.53 -15.07 4.36
CA TYR A 113 10.43 -13.96 4.04
C TYR A 113 9.69 -12.62 4.01
N GLY A 114 10.37 -11.56 4.49
CA GLY A 114 9.83 -10.20 4.62
C GLY A 114 10.29 -9.23 3.53
N PHE A 115 11.54 -9.29 3.14
CA PHE A 115 12.16 -8.27 2.28
C PHE A 115 12.01 -8.55 0.79
N PRO A 116 11.53 -7.55 0.04
CA PRO A 116 10.83 -6.33 0.45
C PRO A 116 9.32 -6.55 0.68
N SER A 117 8.60 -5.51 1.14
CA SER A 117 7.16 -5.57 1.38
C SER A 117 6.36 -5.36 0.09
N SER A 118 5.63 -6.41 -0.35
CA SER A 118 4.71 -6.31 -1.50
C SER A 118 3.50 -5.41 -1.21
N HIS A 119 3.02 -5.36 0.05
CA HIS A 119 1.93 -4.46 0.42
C HIS A 119 2.32 -3.00 0.23
N SER A 120 3.54 -2.62 0.65
CA SER A 120 4.06 -1.27 0.42
C SER A 120 4.24 -0.99 -1.07
N ALA A 121 4.82 -1.94 -1.82
CA ALA A 121 5.02 -1.78 -3.26
C ALA A 121 3.69 -1.58 -4.01
N ASN A 122 2.69 -2.38 -3.71
CA ASN A 122 1.39 -2.31 -4.36
C ASN A 122 0.61 -1.04 -3.97
N SER A 123 0.52 -0.70 -2.67
CA SER A 123 -0.24 0.47 -2.22
C SER A 123 0.38 1.78 -2.72
N TRP A 124 1.70 1.95 -2.60
CA TRP A 124 2.39 3.12 -3.12
C TRP A 124 2.42 3.15 -4.64
N GLY A 125 2.57 2.02 -5.31
CA GLY A 125 2.51 1.93 -6.76
C GLY A 125 1.17 2.44 -7.30
N VAL A 126 0.06 1.94 -6.76
CA VAL A 126 -1.30 2.38 -7.13
C VAL A 126 -1.52 3.86 -6.79
N ALA A 127 -1.10 4.30 -5.59
CA ALA A 127 -1.22 5.70 -5.18
C ALA A 127 -0.49 6.64 -6.14
N ILE A 128 0.78 6.36 -6.47
CA ILE A 128 1.62 7.20 -7.34
C ILE A 128 1.06 7.21 -8.77
N PHE A 129 0.64 6.07 -9.30
CA PHE A 129 0.01 6.00 -10.62
C PHE A 129 -1.26 6.88 -10.68
N ALA A 130 -2.11 6.79 -9.66
CA ALA A 130 -3.32 7.62 -9.56
C ALA A 130 -3.00 9.12 -9.40
N MET A 131 -1.96 9.48 -8.65
CA MET A 131 -1.47 10.87 -8.54
C MET A 131 -1.02 11.43 -9.89
N TYR A 132 -0.30 10.63 -10.68
CA TYR A 132 0.12 11.03 -12.03
C TYR A 132 -1.05 11.21 -12.98
N LEU A 133 -2.10 10.36 -12.84
CA LEU A 133 -3.27 10.39 -13.71
C LEU A 133 -4.20 11.56 -13.39
N VAL A 134 -4.55 11.75 -12.11
CA VAL A 134 -5.61 12.70 -11.71
C VAL A 134 -5.08 14.11 -11.47
N ARG A 135 -3.82 14.27 -11.03
CA ARG A 135 -3.14 15.55 -10.76
C ARG A 135 -3.93 16.50 -9.86
N ASN A 136 -4.64 15.96 -8.88
CA ASN A 136 -5.37 16.73 -7.88
C ASN A 136 -4.64 16.71 -6.54
N ARG A 137 -4.25 17.88 -6.02
CA ARG A 137 -3.43 17.99 -4.79
C ARG A 137 -4.09 17.34 -3.58
N LYS A 138 -5.41 17.55 -3.37
CA LYS A 138 -6.13 17.00 -2.21
C LYS A 138 -6.20 15.48 -2.28
N LEU A 139 -6.49 14.94 -3.48
CA LEU A 139 -6.50 13.50 -3.71
C LEU A 139 -5.09 12.90 -3.56
N SER A 140 -4.05 13.58 -4.05
CA SER A 140 -2.66 13.12 -3.90
C SER A 140 -2.25 13.03 -2.44
N ILE A 141 -2.60 14.02 -1.62
CA ILE A 141 -2.34 13.98 -0.17
C ILE A 141 -3.08 12.81 0.47
N PHE A 142 -4.37 12.63 0.16
CA PHE A 142 -5.15 11.50 0.68
C PHE A 142 -4.55 10.15 0.29
N LEU A 143 -4.14 9.98 -0.98
CA LEU A 143 -3.51 8.76 -1.48
C LEU A 143 -2.18 8.46 -0.78
N ALA A 144 -1.35 9.48 -0.51
CA ALA A 144 -0.12 9.33 0.25
C ALA A 144 -0.40 8.87 1.69
N LEU A 145 -1.37 9.49 2.36
CA LEU A 145 -1.78 9.11 3.72
C LEU A 145 -2.35 7.68 3.75
N TRP A 146 -3.19 7.32 2.79
CA TRP A 146 -3.72 5.97 2.65
C TRP A 146 -2.62 4.93 2.44
N ALA A 147 -1.70 5.15 1.51
CA ALA A 147 -0.61 4.22 1.24
C ALA A 147 0.35 4.11 2.44
N THR A 148 0.59 5.23 3.16
CA THR A 148 1.35 5.24 4.42
C THR A 148 0.65 4.42 5.49
N LEU A 149 -0.67 4.57 5.67
CA LEU A 149 -1.46 3.81 6.65
C LEU A 149 -1.40 2.31 6.36
N VAL A 150 -1.60 1.89 5.10
CA VAL A 150 -1.46 0.48 4.69
C VAL A 150 -0.04 -0.03 4.92
N THR A 151 0.98 0.77 4.62
CA THR A 151 2.39 0.43 4.85
C THR A 151 2.67 0.29 6.35
N TYR A 152 2.22 1.25 7.17
CA TYR A 152 2.38 1.24 8.62
C TYR A 152 1.72 0.02 9.28
N SER A 153 0.54 -0.39 8.80
CA SER A 153 -0.14 -1.57 9.33
C SER A 153 0.74 -2.82 9.29
N ARG A 154 1.70 -2.91 8.35
CA ARG A 154 2.62 -4.05 8.24
C ARG A 154 3.70 -4.08 9.31
N ALA A 155 4.22 -2.90 9.71
CA ALA A 155 5.13 -2.78 10.85
C ALA A 155 4.38 -3.05 12.16
N TYR A 156 3.19 -2.46 12.33
CA TYR A 156 2.33 -2.66 13.47
C TYR A 156 2.03 -4.16 13.72
N LEU A 157 1.65 -4.88 12.68
CA LEU A 157 1.37 -6.33 12.74
C LEU A 157 2.64 -7.21 12.89
N GLY A 158 3.81 -6.62 13.03
CA GLY A 158 5.07 -7.32 13.25
C GLY A 158 5.57 -8.17 12.07
N VAL A 159 5.04 -7.97 10.86
CA VAL A 159 5.35 -8.82 9.71
C VAL A 159 6.41 -8.26 8.76
N HIS A 160 6.84 -7.01 8.97
CA HIS A 160 7.87 -6.35 8.17
C HIS A 160 8.72 -5.39 9.00
N TYR A 161 10.00 -5.36 8.70
CA TYR A 161 10.90 -4.31 9.17
C TYR A 161 10.67 -3.00 8.38
N PRO A 162 10.99 -1.83 8.96
CA PRO A 162 10.95 -0.54 8.24
C PRO A 162 11.72 -0.56 6.92
N GLY A 163 12.90 -1.18 6.87
CA GLY A 163 13.69 -1.34 5.65
C GLY A 163 12.95 -2.10 4.56
N ASP A 164 12.19 -3.16 4.92
CA ASP A 164 11.36 -3.90 3.96
C ASP A 164 10.28 -3.01 3.35
N LEU A 165 9.71 -2.11 4.18
CA LEU A 165 8.65 -1.18 3.79
C LEU A 165 9.19 -0.10 2.86
N LEU A 166 10.34 0.51 3.19
CA LEU A 166 10.97 1.56 2.39
C LEU A 166 11.36 1.05 1.01
N VAL A 167 11.97 -0.13 0.92
CA VAL A 167 12.30 -0.73 -0.38
C VAL A 167 11.03 -1.09 -1.15
N GLY A 168 9.98 -1.54 -0.47
CA GLY A 168 8.67 -1.72 -1.09
C GLY A 168 8.12 -0.42 -1.71
N VAL A 169 8.17 0.70 -0.99
CA VAL A 169 7.79 2.03 -1.50
C VAL A 169 8.59 2.40 -2.74
N LEU A 170 9.91 2.18 -2.73
CA LEU A 170 10.79 2.46 -3.85
C LEU A 170 10.42 1.62 -5.10
N ILE A 171 10.14 0.33 -4.91
CA ILE A 171 9.67 -0.55 -5.99
C ILE A 171 8.35 0.00 -6.56
N GLY A 172 7.39 0.36 -5.69
CA GLY A 172 6.12 0.94 -6.10
C GLY A 172 6.29 2.21 -6.92
N PHE A 173 7.19 3.12 -6.49
CA PHE A 173 7.51 4.35 -7.21
C PHE A 173 8.10 4.08 -8.60
N VAL A 174 9.09 3.21 -8.69
CA VAL A 174 9.76 2.88 -9.97
C VAL A 174 8.79 2.23 -10.93
N MET A 175 8.04 1.20 -10.47
CA MET A 175 7.09 0.49 -11.34
C MET A 175 5.93 1.37 -11.77
N ALA A 176 5.39 2.22 -10.88
CA ALA A 176 4.35 3.18 -11.23
C ALA A 176 4.83 4.17 -12.28
N SER A 177 6.07 4.66 -12.17
CA SER A 177 6.65 5.60 -13.13
C SER A 177 6.83 4.96 -14.51
N ILE A 178 7.34 3.73 -14.57
CA ILE A 178 7.51 2.98 -15.82
C ILE A 178 6.15 2.71 -16.49
N VAL A 179 5.20 2.15 -15.74
CA VAL A 179 3.88 1.80 -16.28
C VAL A 179 3.11 3.05 -16.69
N PHE A 180 3.17 4.13 -15.88
CA PHE A 180 2.52 5.38 -16.24
C PHE A 180 3.14 6.02 -17.48
N TYR A 181 4.45 5.99 -17.64
CA TYR A 181 5.11 6.50 -18.84
C TYR A 181 4.63 5.76 -20.10
N ALA A 182 4.60 4.42 -20.07
CA ALA A 182 4.10 3.61 -21.18
C ALA A 182 2.60 3.86 -21.46
N TYR A 183 1.79 3.89 -20.39
CA TYR A 183 0.36 4.22 -20.47
C TYR A 183 0.12 5.61 -21.08
N ASN A 184 0.82 6.63 -20.60
CA ASN A 184 0.63 8.01 -21.04
C ASN A 184 1.00 8.20 -22.53
N ARG A 185 1.98 7.49 -23.05
CA ARG A 185 2.29 7.54 -24.50
C ARG A 185 1.13 7.10 -25.37
N TRP A 186 0.36 6.12 -24.90
CA TRP A 186 -0.83 5.64 -25.61
C TRP A 186 -2.06 6.49 -25.31
N ALA A 187 -2.30 6.81 -24.03
CA ALA A 187 -3.52 7.50 -23.59
C ALA A 187 -3.51 9.00 -23.90
N ARG A 188 -2.37 9.59 -24.24
CA ARG A 188 -2.20 11.04 -24.35
C ARG A 188 -3.21 11.72 -25.27
N SER A 189 -3.52 11.12 -26.41
CA SER A 189 -4.50 11.65 -27.36
C SER A 189 -5.92 11.75 -26.79
N TYR A 190 -6.25 10.92 -25.77
CA TYR A 190 -7.56 10.88 -25.12
C TYR A 190 -7.61 11.65 -23.80
N THR A 191 -6.46 11.91 -23.16
CA THR A 191 -6.38 12.50 -21.82
C THR A 191 -5.77 13.90 -21.81
N GLN A 192 -5.33 14.43 -22.95
CA GLN A 192 -4.59 15.69 -23.05
C GLN A 192 -5.35 16.85 -22.40
N GLU A 193 -6.66 16.98 -22.63
CA GLU A 193 -7.49 18.06 -22.06
C GLU A 193 -7.49 18.08 -20.53
N PHE A 194 -7.46 16.88 -19.89
CA PHE A 194 -7.39 16.75 -18.43
C PHE A 194 -5.98 17.03 -17.92
N LEU A 195 -4.96 16.52 -18.61
CA LEU A 195 -3.56 16.69 -18.25
C LEU A 195 -3.12 18.16 -18.37
N ASP A 196 -3.69 18.89 -19.34
CA ASP A 196 -3.43 20.33 -19.54
C ASP A 196 -4.27 21.22 -18.62
N GLY A 197 -5.10 20.66 -17.75
CA GLY A 197 -5.98 21.42 -16.85
C GLY A 197 -7.15 22.12 -17.55
N LYS A 198 -7.41 21.82 -18.82
CA LYS A 198 -8.49 22.42 -19.62
C LYS A 198 -9.88 21.91 -19.26
N LYS A 199 -9.95 20.77 -18.59
CA LYS A 199 -11.21 20.13 -18.15
C LYS A 199 -11.11 19.66 -16.72
N ASN A 200 -12.06 20.06 -15.88
CA ASN A 200 -12.17 19.61 -14.50
C ASN A 200 -12.74 18.19 -14.43
N ILE A 201 -12.14 17.34 -13.57
CA ILE A 201 -12.64 16.00 -13.31
C ILE A 201 -13.86 16.10 -12.40
N GLN A 202 -15.00 15.60 -12.89
CA GLN A 202 -16.23 15.48 -12.10
C GLN A 202 -16.05 14.42 -10.99
N TYR A 203 -16.67 14.63 -9.85
CA TYR A 203 -16.62 13.70 -8.70
C TYR A 203 -15.20 13.40 -8.18
N ASN A 204 -14.24 14.31 -8.39
CA ASN A 204 -12.85 14.13 -7.98
C ASN A 204 -12.65 13.92 -6.46
N TYR A 205 -13.64 14.34 -5.64
CA TYR A 205 -13.65 14.12 -4.19
C TYR A 205 -14.26 12.77 -3.76
N LEU A 206 -14.97 12.09 -4.66
CA LEU A 206 -15.65 10.83 -4.33
C LEU A 206 -14.70 9.76 -3.77
N PRO A 207 -13.52 9.51 -4.35
CA PRO A 207 -12.56 8.54 -3.77
C PRO A 207 -12.12 8.95 -2.36
N ILE A 208 -11.90 10.24 -2.10
CA ILE A 208 -11.54 10.75 -0.76
C ILE A 208 -12.68 10.45 0.23
N SER A 209 -13.91 10.81 -0.12
CA SER A 209 -15.08 10.61 0.75
C SER A 209 -15.30 9.12 1.05
N VAL A 210 -15.26 8.27 0.02
CA VAL A 210 -15.41 6.81 0.19
C VAL A 210 -14.26 6.23 1.00
N GLY A 211 -13.04 6.67 0.76
CA GLY A 211 -11.86 6.22 1.52
C GLY A 211 -11.97 6.60 3.01
N LEU A 212 -12.40 7.83 3.33
CA LEU A 212 -12.63 8.27 4.72
C LEU A 212 -13.78 7.47 5.37
N ILE A 213 -14.87 7.22 4.65
CA ILE A 213 -15.98 6.38 5.13
C ILE A 213 -15.47 4.95 5.40
N SER A 214 -14.65 4.39 4.51
CA SER A 214 -14.06 3.06 4.72
C SER A 214 -13.21 3.02 5.98
N ILE A 215 -12.36 4.03 6.23
CA ILE A 215 -11.56 4.14 7.47
C ILE A 215 -12.46 4.25 8.69
N ALA A 216 -13.47 5.09 8.65
CA ALA A 216 -14.43 5.24 9.75
C ALA A 216 -15.19 3.93 10.02
N THR A 217 -15.63 3.23 8.98
CA THR A 217 -16.29 1.92 9.09
C THR A 217 -15.37 0.88 9.72
N MET A 218 -14.10 0.80 9.30
CA MET A 218 -13.10 -0.09 9.90
C MET A 218 -12.93 0.21 11.39
N PHE A 219 -12.85 1.49 11.76
CA PHE A 219 -12.69 1.90 13.15
C PHE A 219 -13.91 1.52 14.00
N VAL A 220 -15.14 1.78 13.51
CA VAL A 220 -16.38 1.38 14.18
C VAL A 220 -16.46 -0.14 14.30
N THR A 221 -16.11 -0.89 13.24
CA THR A 221 -16.07 -2.36 13.31
C THR A 221 -15.10 -2.85 14.38
N SER A 222 -13.91 -2.22 14.49
CA SER A 222 -12.92 -2.56 15.51
C SER A 222 -13.42 -2.28 16.94
N LEU A 223 -14.19 -1.19 17.14
CA LEU A 223 -14.87 -0.93 18.41
C LEU A 223 -15.90 -2.02 18.75
N ILE A 224 -16.71 -2.42 17.77
CA ILE A 224 -17.69 -3.50 17.98
C ILE A 224 -16.97 -4.80 18.35
N MET A 225 -15.90 -5.17 17.64
CA MET A 225 -15.11 -6.37 17.94
C MET A 225 -14.53 -6.31 19.37
N LEU A 226 -14.03 -5.15 19.81
CA LEU A 226 -13.50 -4.94 21.15
C LEU A 226 -14.55 -5.18 22.25
N PHE A 227 -15.81 -4.80 22.02
CA PHE A 227 -16.88 -4.99 23.00
C PHE A 227 -17.58 -6.36 22.94
N THR A 228 -17.25 -7.17 21.92
CA THR A 228 -17.84 -8.50 21.71
C THR A 228 -16.87 -9.65 21.92
N SER A 229 -15.57 -9.34 22.06
CA SER A 229 -14.49 -10.30 22.42
C SER A 229 -14.46 -10.51 23.94
#